data_533e2393ddac9dfae7b5e0749f8dde34
#
_entry.id   533e2393ddac9dfae7b5e0749f8dde34
#
_cell.length_a   1.000
_cell.length_b   1.000
_cell.length_c   1.000
_cell.angle_alpha   90.00
_cell.angle_beta   90.00
_cell.angle_gamma   90.00
#
_symmetry.space_group_name_H-M   'P 1'
#
loop_
_entity.id
_entity.type
_entity.pdbx_description
1 polymer ?
#
loop_
_entity_poly.entity_id
_entity_poly.type
_entity_poly.pdbx_seq_one_letter_code
_entity_poly.pdbx_strand_id
1 'polypeptide(L)'
;FLGLAFALLGGQAHPKFNKKTSKYLLQYSVVGLGFGMNLQASLASGKEGMEFTIISVVGTLLIGWLIGRKFLKVDRDTSYLISSGTAICGGSAIAAVGPVLKAKDSEMSVALGTIFILNAIALFVFPMIGHALNMSQHEFGTWAAIAIHDTSSVVGAGAAYGEEALKVATTIKLTRALWIIPLALVTSFIFKSKGQKISIPWFIFFFVLAMIFNTYVLGTTETGAMIG
;
A
#
# COMPACT_ATOMS: atom_id res chain seq x y z
N PHE A 1 -13.27 0.00 12.62
CA PHE A 1 -14.31 0.71 13.37
C PHE A 1 -14.29 0.39 14.86
N LEU A 2 -14.25 -0.89 15.28
CA LEU A 2 -14.22 -1.28 16.71
C LEU A 2 -13.03 -0.67 17.46
N GLY A 3 -11.81 -0.70 16.87
CA GLY A 3 -10.62 -0.10 17.46
C GLY A 3 -10.71 1.41 17.64
N LEU A 4 -11.33 2.11 16.67
CA LEU A 4 -11.58 3.55 16.75
C LEU A 4 -12.60 3.87 17.85
N ALA A 5 -13.71 3.14 17.89
CA ALA A 5 -14.73 3.29 18.94
C ALA A 5 -14.13 3.05 20.33
N PHE A 6 -13.32 2.01 20.49
CA PHE A 6 -12.65 1.71 21.75
C PHE A 6 -11.67 2.80 22.18
N ALA A 7 -10.88 3.34 21.22
CA ALA A 7 -9.95 4.42 21.49
C ALA A 7 -10.63 5.74 21.88
N LEU A 8 -11.79 6.04 21.26
CA LEU A 8 -12.58 7.24 21.58
C LEU A 8 -13.29 7.15 22.94
N LEU A 9 -13.77 5.95 23.31
CA LEU A 9 -14.51 5.75 24.55
C LEU A 9 -13.62 5.43 25.76
N GLY A 10 -12.56 4.64 25.56
CA GLY A 10 -11.69 4.11 26.62
C GLY A 10 -10.30 4.75 26.71
N GLY A 11 -9.93 5.62 25.75
CA GLY A 11 -8.58 6.17 25.66
C GLY A 11 -7.52 5.12 25.31
N GLN A 12 -6.24 5.50 25.40
CA GLN A 12 -5.11 4.59 25.15
C GLN A 12 -4.56 4.04 26.48
N ALA A 13 -4.91 2.82 26.84
CA ALA A 13 -4.46 2.19 28.07
C ALA A 13 -2.92 2.06 28.18
N HIS A 14 -2.22 1.75 27.07
CA HIS A 14 -0.77 1.53 27.04
C HIS A 14 -0.10 2.17 25.81
N PRO A 15 0.06 3.50 25.74
CA PRO A 15 0.50 4.18 24.53
C PRO A 15 1.89 3.74 24.03
N LYS A 16 2.86 3.51 24.92
CA LYS A 16 4.21 3.05 24.54
C LYS A 16 4.22 1.64 23.96
N PHE A 17 3.44 0.74 24.53
CA PHE A 17 3.29 -0.64 24.07
C PHE A 17 2.57 -0.65 22.72
N ASN A 18 1.44 0.02 22.61
CA ASN A 18 0.66 0.13 21.37
C ASN A 18 1.49 0.68 20.22
N LYS A 19 2.28 1.74 20.46
CA LYS A 19 3.21 2.33 19.49
C LYS A 19 4.21 1.31 18.97
N LYS A 20 4.92 0.62 19.88
CA LYS A 20 5.94 -0.36 19.53
C LYS A 20 5.33 -1.53 18.76
N THR A 21 4.23 -2.05 19.25
CA THR A 21 3.51 -3.19 18.65
C THR A 21 2.97 -2.84 17.27
N SER A 22 2.29 -1.71 17.10
CA SER A 22 1.78 -1.26 15.80
C SER A 22 2.88 -1.12 14.76
N LYS A 23 4.02 -0.54 15.15
CA LYS A 23 5.19 -0.40 14.25
C LYS A 23 5.67 -1.76 13.74
N TYR A 24 5.88 -2.72 14.64
CA TYR A 24 6.37 -4.05 14.24
C TYR A 24 5.30 -4.84 13.48
N LEU A 25 4.04 -4.79 13.90
CA LEU A 25 2.95 -5.45 13.18
C LEU A 25 2.82 -4.94 11.75
N LEU A 26 2.91 -3.62 11.53
CA LEU A 26 2.92 -3.05 10.17
C LEU A 26 4.11 -3.55 9.35
N GLN A 27 5.31 -3.59 9.93
CA GLN A 27 6.50 -4.10 9.25
C GLN A 27 6.38 -5.58 8.90
N TYR A 28 5.89 -6.41 9.83
CA TYR A 28 5.64 -7.83 9.57
C TYR A 28 4.52 -8.05 8.54
N SER A 29 3.49 -7.21 8.53
CA SER A 29 2.44 -7.24 7.51
C SER A 29 3.00 -6.96 6.12
N VAL A 30 3.94 -6.01 5.99
CA VAL A 30 4.63 -5.75 4.71
C VAL A 30 5.43 -6.97 4.27
N VAL A 31 6.17 -7.62 5.18
CA VAL A 31 6.88 -8.89 4.86
C VAL A 31 5.89 -9.98 4.47
N GLY A 32 4.77 -10.09 5.19
CA GLY A 32 3.70 -11.05 4.89
C GLY A 32 3.11 -10.88 3.49
N LEU A 33 2.96 -9.64 3.00
CA LEU A 33 2.54 -9.38 1.61
C LEU A 33 3.48 -10.03 0.58
N GLY A 34 4.78 -10.13 0.88
CA GLY A 34 5.75 -10.79 -0.01
C GLY A 34 5.41 -12.26 -0.28
N PHE A 35 4.84 -12.98 0.70
CA PHE A 35 4.39 -14.37 0.51
C PHE A 35 3.14 -14.50 -0.38
N GLY A 36 2.37 -13.44 -0.56
CA GLY A 36 1.23 -13.41 -1.49
C GLY A 36 1.60 -13.01 -2.92
N MET A 37 2.89 -12.79 -3.22
CA MET A 37 3.34 -12.24 -4.50
C MET A 37 4.25 -13.23 -5.24
N ASN A 38 3.97 -13.42 -6.54
CA ASN A 38 4.87 -14.14 -7.44
C ASN A 38 5.80 -13.16 -8.15
N LEU A 39 7.11 -13.31 -7.98
CA LEU A 39 8.12 -12.41 -8.55
C LEU A 39 8.07 -12.39 -10.08
N GLN A 40 7.94 -13.57 -10.72
CA GLN A 40 7.93 -13.66 -12.17
C GLN A 40 6.67 -13.03 -12.77
N ALA A 41 5.49 -13.33 -12.19
CA ALA A 41 4.23 -12.73 -12.61
C ALA A 41 4.24 -11.20 -12.40
N SER A 42 4.79 -10.73 -11.28
CA SER A 42 4.90 -9.30 -10.97
C SER A 42 5.86 -8.57 -11.92
N LEU A 43 6.97 -9.21 -12.31
CA LEU A 43 7.91 -8.65 -13.28
C LEU A 43 7.34 -8.67 -14.72
N ALA A 44 6.61 -9.72 -15.09
CA ALA A 44 5.96 -9.83 -16.39
C ALA A 44 4.85 -8.77 -16.55
N SER A 45 3.93 -8.69 -15.60
CA SER A 45 2.88 -7.65 -15.57
C SER A 45 3.46 -6.25 -15.46
N GLY A 46 4.61 -6.10 -14.79
CA GLY A 46 5.34 -4.85 -14.69
C GLY A 46 5.83 -4.33 -16.04
N LYS A 47 6.21 -5.21 -16.98
CA LYS A 47 6.70 -4.77 -18.29
C LYS A 47 5.60 -4.19 -19.18
N GLU A 48 4.41 -4.78 -19.18
CA GLU A 48 3.30 -4.34 -20.05
C GLU A 48 2.64 -3.04 -19.59
N GLY A 49 2.66 -2.72 -18.29
CA GLY A 49 2.05 -1.51 -17.73
C GLY A 49 3.05 -0.58 -17.00
N MET A 50 4.36 -0.75 -17.22
CA MET A 50 5.37 -0.06 -16.42
C MET A 50 5.32 1.45 -16.60
N GLU A 51 5.18 1.94 -17.84
CA GLU A 51 5.08 3.38 -18.11
C GLU A 51 3.89 4.01 -17.40
N PHE A 52 2.73 3.39 -17.52
CA PHE A 52 1.51 3.84 -16.85
C PHE A 52 1.68 3.82 -15.31
N THR A 53 2.29 2.77 -14.77
CA THR A 53 2.53 2.65 -13.33
C THR A 53 3.50 3.71 -12.84
N ILE A 54 4.60 3.97 -13.57
CA ILE A 54 5.56 5.03 -13.23
C ILE A 54 4.86 6.39 -13.22
N ILE A 55 4.15 6.73 -14.29
CA ILE A 55 3.44 8.01 -14.40
C ILE A 55 2.41 8.16 -13.30
N SER A 56 1.64 7.11 -13.03
CA SER A 56 0.63 7.09 -11.98
C SER A 56 1.22 7.25 -10.58
N VAL A 57 2.29 6.52 -10.26
CA VAL A 57 2.94 6.58 -8.93
C VAL A 57 3.62 7.93 -8.73
N VAL A 58 4.44 8.36 -9.69
CA VAL A 58 5.16 9.64 -9.60
C VAL A 58 4.19 10.81 -9.63
N GLY A 59 3.20 10.78 -10.53
CA GLY A 59 2.17 11.81 -10.64
C GLY A 59 1.37 11.94 -9.34
N THR A 60 0.91 10.83 -8.77
CA THR A 60 0.16 10.83 -7.50
C THR A 60 1.01 11.37 -6.34
N LEU A 61 2.28 10.97 -6.27
CA LEU A 61 3.21 11.48 -5.24
C LEU A 61 3.39 12.99 -5.35
N LEU A 62 3.69 13.48 -6.54
CA LEU A 62 3.96 14.90 -6.77
C LEU A 62 2.70 15.75 -6.57
N ILE A 63 1.59 15.38 -7.20
CA ILE A 63 0.32 16.11 -7.12
C ILE A 63 -0.20 16.08 -5.68
N GLY A 64 -0.22 14.91 -5.03
CA GLY A 64 -0.69 14.76 -3.66
C GLY A 64 0.15 15.57 -2.68
N TRP A 65 1.48 15.54 -2.82
CA TRP A 65 2.37 16.35 -1.99
C TRP A 65 2.18 17.85 -2.23
N LEU A 66 2.05 18.30 -3.48
CA LEU A 66 1.79 19.68 -3.83
C LEU A 66 0.45 20.19 -3.27
N ILE A 67 -0.63 19.41 -3.44
CA ILE A 67 -1.95 19.74 -2.92
C ILE A 67 -1.89 19.81 -1.39
N GLY A 68 -1.34 18.81 -0.73
CA GLY A 68 -1.22 18.77 0.71
C GLY A 68 -0.45 19.98 1.27
N ARG A 69 0.68 20.31 0.65
CA ARG A 69 1.55 21.40 1.11
C ARG A 69 1.03 22.78 0.76
N LYS A 70 0.64 22.99 -0.50
CA LYS A 70 0.34 24.33 -1.04
C LYS A 70 -1.10 24.75 -0.82
N PHE A 71 -2.05 23.82 -0.97
CA PHE A 71 -3.48 24.15 -0.85
C PHE A 71 -4.03 23.85 0.53
N LEU A 72 -3.77 22.65 1.07
CA LEU A 72 -4.30 22.23 2.36
C LEU A 72 -3.42 22.66 3.55
N LYS A 73 -2.20 23.15 3.30
CA LYS A 73 -1.23 23.60 4.30
C LYS A 73 -0.91 22.52 5.37
N VAL A 74 -1.03 21.26 5.00
CA VAL A 74 -0.64 20.14 5.86
C VAL A 74 0.89 20.13 5.99
N ASP A 75 1.42 19.67 7.12
CA ASP A 75 2.87 19.57 7.30
C ASP A 75 3.53 18.67 6.25
N ARG A 76 4.87 18.82 6.10
CA ARG A 76 5.63 18.16 5.03
C ARG A 76 5.56 16.64 5.11
N ASP A 77 5.77 16.11 6.28
CA ASP A 77 5.95 14.67 6.47
C ASP A 77 4.60 13.94 6.41
N THR A 78 3.54 14.50 6.99
CA THR A 78 2.16 13.99 6.81
C THR A 78 1.71 14.04 5.35
N SER A 79 1.96 15.15 4.64
CA SER A 79 1.62 15.26 3.21
C SER A 79 2.35 14.21 2.37
N TYR A 80 3.64 13.98 2.66
CA TYR A 80 4.42 12.97 1.95
C TYR A 80 3.97 11.54 2.27
N LEU A 81 3.64 11.24 3.53
CA LEU A 81 3.12 9.95 3.95
C LEU A 81 1.78 9.61 3.28
N ILE A 82 0.83 10.55 3.29
CA ILE A 82 -0.48 10.37 2.65
C ILE A 82 -0.28 10.16 1.15
N SER A 83 0.53 10.98 0.49
CA SER A 83 0.81 10.87 -0.94
C SER A 83 1.47 9.54 -1.29
N SER A 84 2.41 9.06 -0.46
CA SER A 84 3.07 7.77 -0.62
C SER A 84 2.08 6.60 -0.47
N GLY A 85 1.20 6.68 0.53
CA GLY A 85 0.13 5.71 0.73
C GLY A 85 -0.83 5.66 -0.45
N THR A 86 -1.29 6.83 -0.92
CA THR A 86 -2.18 6.97 -2.07
C THR A 86 -1.54 6.43 -3.36
N ALA A 87 -0.25 6.69 -3.56
CA ALA A 87 0.45 6.31 -4.78
C ALA A 87 0.65 4.80 -4.94
N ILE A 88 0.78 4.04 -3.85
CA ILE A 88 1.18 2.63 -3.93
C ILE A 88 0.11 1.70 -3.32
N CYS A 89 0.16 1.49 -2.01
CA CYS A 89 -0.68 0.48 -1.33
C CYS A 89 -1.13 0.88 0.07
N GLY A 90 -1.37 2.16 0.30
CA GLY A 90 -1.93 2.66 1.54
C GLY A 90 -0.99 2.50 2.74
N GLY A 91 -1.46 1.80 3.75
CA GLY A 91 -0.76 1.64 5.02
C GLY A 91 0.63 1.03 4.91
N SER A 92 0.84 0.08 3.98
CA SER A 92 2.15 -0.57 3.79
C SER A 92 3.22 0.42 3.29
N ALA A 93 2.86 1.30 2.35
CA ALA A 93 3.76 2.35 1.86
C ALA A 93 4.08 3.37 2.97
N ILE A 94 3.08 3.77 3.76
CA ILE A 94 3.27 4.65 4.93
C ILE A 94 4.21 3.99 5.95
N ALA A 95 3.99 2.69 6.24
CA ALA A 95 4.83 1.93 7.17
C ALA A 95 6.29 1.79 6.70
N ALA A 96 6.50 1.71 5.38
CA ALA A 96 7.82 1.65 4.78
C ALA A 96 8.54 3.00 4.83
N VAL A 97 7.84 4.07 4.48
CA VAL A 97 8.39 5.42 4.32
C VAL A 97 8.53 6.15 5.66
N GLY A 98 7.60 5.97 6.59
CA GLY A 98 7.57 6.66 7.86
C GLY A 98 8.87 6.55 8.69
N PRO A 99 9.45 5.35 8.89
CA PRO A 99 10.74 5.21 9.56
C PRO A 99 11.90 5.88 8.82
N VAL A 100 11.85 5.94 7.49
CA VAL A 100 12.87 6.59 6.66
C VAL A 100 12.83 8.11 6.84
N LEU A 101 11.63 8.68 6.87
CA LEU A 101 11.39 10.10 7.17
C LEU A 101 11.69 10.46 8.63
N LYS A 102 11.74 9.48 9.53
CA LYS A 102 11.67 9.69 10.98
C LYS A 102 10.41 10.45 11.41
N ALA A 103 9.31 10.16 10.72
CA ALA A 103 8.03 10.79 10.96
C ALA A 103 7.58 10.59 12.41
N LYS A 104 6.93 11.60 12.96
CA LYS A 104 6.35 11.54 14.31
C LYS A 104 5.17 10.56 14.33
N ASP A 105 4.85 10.04 15.50
CA ASP A 105 3.72 9.12 15.65
C ASP A 105 2.39 9.77 15.31
N SER A 106 2.24 11.06 15.60
CA SER A 106 1.06 11.85 15.22
C SER A 106 0.91 11.92 13.70
N GLU A 107 1.99 12.17 12.98
CA GLU A 107 2.03 12.24 11.51
C GLU A 107 1.67 10.88 10.90
N MET A 108 2.26 9.80 11.43
CA MET A 108 1.93 8.42 11.03
C MET A 108 0.48 8.07 11.29
N SER A 109 -0.04 8.44 12.47
CA SER A 109 -1.43 8.16 12.86
C SER A 109 -2.43 8.91 11.99
N VAL A 110 -2.18 10.17 11.70
CA VAL A 110 -3.02 10.98 10.81
C VAL A 110 -3.02 10.39 9.39
N ALA A 111 -1.83 10.07 8.87
CA ALA A 111 -1.72 9.50 7.53
C ALA A 111 -2.44 8.14 7.41
N LEU A 112 -2.21 7.24 8.36
CA LEU A 112 -2.88 5.92 8.39
C LEU A 112 -4.39 6.07 8.58
N GLY A 113 -4.83 6.93 9.49
CA GLY A 113 -6.26 7.17 9.75
C GLY A 113 -6.97 7.70 8.50
N THR A 114 -6.37 8.65 7.81
CA THR A 114 -6.90 9.20 6.56
C THR A 114 -7.08 8.10 5.51
N ILE A 115 -6.04 7.31 5.26
CA ILE A 115 -6.09 6.23 4.27
C ILE A 115 -7.14 5.17 4.66
N PHE A 116 -7.21 4.74 5.92
CA PHE A 116 -8.15 3.71 6.34
C PHE A 116 -9.61 4.18 6.30
N ILE A 117 -9.89 5.43 6.64
CA ILE A 117 -11.25 6.00 6.52
C ILE A 117 -11.67 6.06 5.05
N LEU A 118 -10.79 6.57 4.17
CA LEU A 118 -11.09 6.64 2.74
C LEU A 118 -11.29 5.25 2.13
N ASN A 119 -10.50 4.27 2.52
CA ASN A 119 -10.64 2.89 2.05
C ASN A 119 -11.94 2.23 2.53
N ALA A 120 -12.34 2.50 3.78
CA ALA A 120 -13.61 2.02 4.31
C ALA A 120 -14.82 2.57 3.53
N ILE A 121 -14.76 3.83 3.12
CA ILE A 121 -15.77 4.44 2.26
C ILE A 121 -15.71 3.84 0.86
N ALA A 122 -14.50 3.75 0.28
CA ALA A 122 -14.28 3.26 -1.05
C ALA A 122 -14.79 1.81 -1.26
N LEU A 123 -14.63 0.95 -0.24
CA LEU A 123 -15.10 -0.43 -0.27
C LEU A 123 -16.57 -0.57 -0.67
N PHE A 124 -17.42 0.37 -0.25
CA PHE A 124 -18.86 0.35 -0.55
C PHE A 124 -19.21 1.26 -1.74
N VAL A 125 -18.59 2.43 -1.82
CA VAL A 125 -18.97 3.45 -2.81
C VAL A 125 -18.48 3.08 -4.21
N PHE A 126 -17.30 2.47 -4.35
CA PHE A 126 -16.75 2.15 -5.66
C PHE A 126 -17.56 1.13 -6.44
N PRO A 127 -17.98 -0.04 -5.87
CA PRO A 127 -18.86 -0.96 -6.59
C PRO A 127 -20.18 -0.33 -7.03
N MET A 128 -20.78 0.53 -6.19
CA MET A 128 -21.99 1.25 -6.55
C MET A 128 -21.78 2.17 -7.75
N ILE A 129 -20.69 2.94 -7.77
CA ILE A 129 -20.34 3.81 -8.90
C ILE A 129 -20.06 2.97 -10.16
N GLY A 130 -19.28 1.89 -10.03
CA GLY A 130 -18.97 1.00 -11.14
C GLY A 130 -20.22 0.45 -11.83
N HIS A 131 -21.20 -0.02 -11.05
CA HIS A 131 -22.48 -0.47 -11.57
C HIS A 131 -23.30 0.67 -12.20
N ALA A 132 -23.33 1.85 -11.58
CA ALA A 132 -24.03 3.01 -12.13
C ALA A 132 -23.44 3.48 -13.47
N LEU A 133 -22.14 3.31 -13.67
CA LEU A 133 -21.43 3.64 -14.91
C LEU A 133 -21.40 2.47 -15.91
N ASN A 134 -22.00 1.32 -15.59
CA ASN A 134 -21.99 0.10 -16.41
C ASN A 134 -20.56 -0.35 -16.80
N MET A 135 -19.60 -0.22 -15.89
CA MET A 135 -18.23 -0.65 -16.14
C MET A 135 -18.16 -2.17 -16.29
N SER A 136 -17.36 -2.64 -17.26
CA SER A 136 -17.00 -4.06 -17.33
C SER A 136 -16.20 -4.48 -16.08
N GLN A 137 -16.16 -5.77 -15.78
CA GLN A 137 -15.37 -6.27 -14.63
C GLN A 137 -13.89 -5.92 -14.76
N HIS A 138 -13.35 -5.95 -15.97
CA HIS A 138 -11.94 -5.59 -16.24
C HIS A 138 -11.68 -4.10 -15.97
N GLU A 139 -12.54 -3.21 -16.47
CA GLU A 139 -12.42 -1.77 -16.24
C GLU A 139 -12.55 -1.44 -14.75
N PHE A 140 -13.57 -1.99 -14.09
CA PHE A 140 -13.75 -1.81 -12.66
C PHE A 140 -12.55 -2.32 -11.86
N GLY A 141 -12.06 -3.53 -12.15
CA GLY A 141 -10.90 -4.10 -11.48
C GLY A 141 -9.66 -3.22 -11.60
N THR A 142 -9.41 -2.69 -12.81
CA THR A 142 -8.30 -1.76 -13.06
C THR A 142 -8.47 -0.46 -12.30
N TRP A 143 -9.66 0.15 -12.37
CA TRP A 143 -9.95 1.40 -11.66
C TRP A 143 -9.86 1.23 -10.13
N ALA A 144 -10.47 0.19 -9.58
CA ALA A 144 -10.43 -0.10 -8.15
C ALA A 144 -8.98 -0.31 -7.65
N ALA A 145 -8.15 -1.02 -8.40
CA ALA A 145 -6.75 -1.23 -8.04
C ALA A 145 -5.95 0.07 -7.96
N ILE A 146 -6.27 1.05 -8.79
CA ILE A 146 -5.57 2.33 -8.85
C ILE A 146 -6.10 3.28 -7.78
N ALA A 147 -7.40 3.40 -7.64
CA ALA A 147 -8.06 4.44 -6.88
C ALA A 147 -8.30 4.08 -5.40
N ILE A 148 -8.51 2.81 -5.08
CA ILE A 148 -8.59 2.34 -3.69
C ILE A 148 -7.17 2.09 -3.18
N HIS A 149 -6.81 2.68 -2.04
CA HIS A 149 -5.41 2.71 -1.61
C HIS A 149 -4.91 1.38 -1.03
N ASP A 150 -5.73 0.65 -0.31
CA ASP A 150 -5.37 -0.53 0.47
C ASP A 150 -5.77 -1.83 -0.25
N THR A 151 -4.93 -2.87 -0.14
CA THR A 151 -5.12 -4.16 -0.81
C THR A 151 -6.37 -4.88 -0.32
N SER A 152 -6.66 -4.88 0.98
CA SER A 152 -7.84 -5.57 1.52
C SER A 152 -9.15 -4.94 1.04
N SER A 153 -9.20 -3.62 0.96
CA SER A 153 -10.37 -2.91 0.43
C SER A 153 -10.53 -3.12 -1.08
N VAL A 154 -9.41 -3.22 -1.83
CA VAL A 154 -9.43 -3.59 -3.26
C VAL A 154 -10.00 -4.99 -3.46
N VAL A 155 -9.54 -5.96 -2.66
CA VAL A 155 -10.06 -7.34 -2.70
C VAL A 155 -11.55 -7.37 -2.38
N GLY A 156 -11.98 -6.66 -1.34
CA GLY A 156 -13.39 -6.58 -0.97
C GLY A 156 -14.27 -5.94 -2.04
N ALA A 157 -13.84 -4.82 -2.61
CA ALA A 157 -14.56 -4.13 -3.69
C ALA A 157 -14.59 -4.96 -4.97
N GLY A 158 -13.47 -5.59 -5.34
CA GLY A 158 -13.38 -6.49 -6.49
C GLY A 158 -14.30 -7.71 -6.36
N ALA A 159 -14.29 -8.35 -5.19
CA ALA A 159 -15.17 -9.50 -4.90
C ALA A 159 -16.66 -9.13 -4.94
N ALA A 160 -17.02 -7.93 -4.49
CA ALA A 160 -18.39 -7.43 -4.56
C ALA A 160 -18.82 -7.12 -6.00
N TYR A 161 -17.89 -6.85 -6.90
CA TYR A 161 -18.18 -6.52 -8.29
C TYR A 161 -18.20 -7.75 -9.22
N GLY A 162 -17.30 -8.72 -9.02
CA GLY A 162 -17.24 -9.97 -9.77
C GLY A 162 -15.88 -10.65 -9.71
N GLU A 163 -15.82 -11.92 -10.13
CA GLU A 163 -14.60 -12.74 -10.04
C GLU A 163 -13.46 -12.20 -10.91
N GLU A 164 -13.75 -11.77 -12.14
CA GLU A 164 -12.75 -11.17 -13.01
C GLU A 164 -12.25 -9.85 -12.44
N ALA A 165 -13.15 -9.01 -11.93
CA ALA A 165 -12.80 -7.74 -11.28
C ALA A 165 -11.87 -7.98 -10.08
N LEU A 166 -12.14 -8.99 -9.25
CA LEU A 166 -11.30 -9.39 -8.14
C LEU A 166 -9.89 -9.77 -8.61
N LYS A 167 -9.81 -10.64 -9.63
CA LYS A 167 -8.54 -11.12 -10.17
C LYS A 167 -7.69 -9.99 -10.74
N VAL A 168 -8.30 -9.14 -11.58
CA VAL A 168 -7.64 -7.99 -12.20
C VAL A 168 -7.17 -7.00 -11.13
N ALA A 169 -8.06 -6.62 -10.23
CA ALA A 169 -7.77 -5.64 -9.18
C ALA A 169 -6.64 -6.11 -8.25
N THR A 170 -6.68 -7.37 -7.84
CA THR A 170 -5.66 -7.94 -6.95
C THR A 170 -4.31 -8.00 -7.64
N THR A 171 -4.24 -8.47 -8.89
CA THR A 171 -3.01 -8.59 -9.66
C THR A 171 -2.34 -7.22 -9.83
N ILE A 172 -3.08 -6.21 -10.28
CA ILE A 172 -2.55 -4.85 -10.46
C ILE A 172 -2.10 -4.27 -9.13
N LYS A 173 -2.88 -4.45 -8.06
CA LYS A 173 -2.54 -3.92 -6.74
C LYS A 173 -1.26 -4.54 -6.17
N LEU A 174 -1.09 -5.84 -6.31
CA LEU A 174 0.13 -6.53 -5.85
C LEU A 174 1.36 -6.08 -6.65
N THR A 175 1.23 -5.92 -7.98
CA THR A 175 2.31 -5.39 -8.82
C THR A 175 2.74 -3.98 -8.38
N ARG A 176 1.78 -3.12 -8.02
CA ARG A 176 2.08 -1.78 -7.49
C ARG A 176 2.81 -1.82 -6.15
N ALA A 177 2.58 -2.84 -5.32
CA ALA A 177 3.27 -2.97 -4.04
C ALA A 177 4.80 -3.09 -4.17
N LEU A 178 5.32 -3.56 -5.31
CA LEU A 178 6.76 -3.58 -5.59
C LEU A 178 7.40 -2.18 -5.57
N TRP A 179 6.62 -1.13 -5.86
CA TRP A 179 7.08 0.25 -5.83
C TRP A 179 7.40 0.77 -4.44
N ILE A 180 7.06 0.01 -3.39
CA ILE A 180 7.51 0.31 -2.01
C ILE A 180 9.05 0.38 -1.96
N ILE A 181 9.74 -0.51 -2.67
CA ILE A 181 11.21 -0.60 -2.64
C ILE A 181 11.84 0.66 -3.21
N PRO A 182 11.61 1.02 -4.50
CA PRO A 182 12.19 2.24 -5.06
C PRO A 182 11.75 3.49 -4.31
N LEU A 183 10.47 3.56 -3.86
CA LEU A 183 10.00 4.71 -3.10
C LEU A 183 10.77 4.89 -1.78
N ALA A 184 10.96 3.82 -1.00
CA ALA A 184 11.69 3.90 0.27
C ALA A 184 13.16 4.28 0.05
N LEU A 185 13.79 3.79 -1.02
CA LEU A 185 15.15 4.17 -1.40
C LEU A 185 15.23 5.65 -1.80
N VAL A 186 14.36 6.10 -2.70
CA VAL A 186 14.31 7.51 -3.14
C VAL A 186 14.05 8.43 -1.95
N THR A 187 13.11 8.06 -1.05
CA THR A 187 12.84 8.80 0.19
C THR A 187 14.10 8.90 1.05
N SER A 188 14.84 7.80 1.20
CA SER A 188 16.09 7.80 1.97
C SER A 188 17.14 8.73 1.37
N PHE A 189 17.22 8.86 0.04
CA PHE A 189 18.14 9.79 -0.62
C PHE A 189 17.70 11.26 -0.45
N ILE A 190 16.42 11.55 -0.68
CA ILE A 190 15.89 12.94 -0.65
C ILE A 190 15.93 13.52 0.76
N PHE A 191 15.55 12.74 1.77
CA PHE A 191 15.43 13.20 3.16
C PHE A 191 16.68 12.91 4.00
N LYS A 192 17.80 12.56 3.36
CA LYS A 192 19.07 12.33 4.03
C LYS A 192 19.58 13.60 4.71
N SER A 193 19.70 13.59 6.02
CA SER A 193 20.44 14.62 6.75
C SER A 193 21.93 14.48 6.52
N LYS A 194 22.67 15.60 6.37
CA LYS A 194 24.14 15.60 6.23
C LYS A 194 24.78 14.78 7.37
N GLY A 195 25.57 13.76 7.02
CA GLY A 195 26.28 12.90 7.97
C GLY A 195 25.54 11.63 8.41
N GLN A 196 24.33 11.35 7.94
CA GLN A 196 23.62 10.10 8.26
C GLN A 196 23.89 9.00 7.21
N LYS A 197 24.08 7.76 7.69
CA LYS A 197 24.09 6.57 6.82
C LYS A 197 22.68 6.33 6.26
N ILE A 198 22.60 5.91 5.01
CA ILE A 198 21.34 5.48 4.39
C ILE A 198 20.84 4.27 5.19
N SER A 199 19.72 4.41 5.85
CA SER A 199 19.11 3.31 6.59
C SER A 199 18.09 2.65 5.68
N ILE A 200 18.45 1.53 5.07
CA ILE A 200 17.49 0.68 4.37
C ILE A 200 16.72 -0.08 5.45
N PRO A 201 15.38 0.06 5.52
CA PRO A 201 14.60 -0.66 6.50
C PRO A 201 14.72 -2.18 6.29
N TRP A 202 15.09 -2.91 7.32
CA TRP A 202 15.34 -4.36 7.28
C TRP A 202 14.15 -5.16 6.73
N PHE A 203 12.93 -4.74 6.99
CA PHE A 203 11.73 -5.43 6.55
C PHE A 203 11.54 -5.41 5.02
N ILE A 204 12.14 -4.44 4.30
CA ILE A 204 12.14 -4.43 2.83
C ILE A 204 12.97 -5.62 2.30
N PHE A 205 14.11 -5.90 2.92
CA PHE A 205 14.92 -7.06 2.57
C PHE A 205 14.14 -8.36 2.80
N PHE A 206 13.47 -8.49 3.94
CA PHE A 206 12.63 -9.66 4.22
C PHE A 206 11.39 -9.77 3.32
N PHE A 207 10.81 -8.64 2.90
CA PHE A 207 9.75 -8.62 1.91
C PHE A 207 10.20 -9.24 0.58
N VAL A 208 11.38 -8.85 0.07
CA VAL A 208 11.95 -9.41 -1.16
C VAL A 208 12.26 -10.90 -0.98
N LEU A 209 12.83 -11.29 0.15
CA LEU A 209 13.09 -12.72 0.44
C LEU A 209 11.80 -13.53 0.49
N ALA A 210 10.74 -13.02 1.12
CA ALA A 210 9.44 -13.68 1.18
C ALA A 210 8.85 -13.89 -0.23
N MET A 211 8.98 -12.87 -1.10
CA MET A 211 8.51 -12.96 -2.49
C MET A 211 9.31 -13.98 -3.30
N ILE A 212 10.64 -14.02 -3.14
CA ILE A 212 11.52 -15.03 -3.77
C ILE A 212 11.16 -16.42 -3.27
N PHE A 213 11.00 -16.59 -1.97
CA PHE A 213 10.63 -17.84 -1.36
C PHE A 213 9.26 -18.35 -1.87
N ASN A 214 8.26 -17.47 -1.92
CA ASN A 214 6.96 -17.83 -2.49
C ASN A 214 7.07 -18.26 -3.96
N THR A 215 7.85 -17.53 -4.76
CA THR A 215 7.97 -17.79 -6.19
C THR A 215 8.68 -19.11 -6.50
N TYR A 216 9.75 -19.44 -5.77
CA TYR A 216 10.62 -20.57 -6.11
C TYR A 216 10.43 -21.80 -5.22
N VAL A 217 9.81 -21.67 -4.05
CA VAL A 217 9.62 -22.76 -3.10
C VAL A 217 8.13 -23.14 -3.01
N LEU A 218 7.25 -22.19 -2.72
CA LEU A 218 5.81 -22.47 -2.58
C LEU A 218 5.10 -22.52 -3.93
N GLY A 219 5.41 -21.63 -4.86
CA GLY A 219 4.77 -21.58 -6.19
C GLY A 219 5.07 -22.80 -7.06
N THR A 220 6.18 -23.49 -6.83
CA THR A 220 6.47 -24.78 -7.51
C THR A 220 5.60 -25.92 -7.01
N THR A 221 5.07 -25.84 -5.79
CA THR A 221 4.17 -26.86 -5.23
C THR A 221 2.73 -26.71 -5.72
N GLU A 222 2.25 -25.49 -5.97
CA GLU A 222 0.92 -25.26 -6.54
C GLU A 222 0.84 -25.60 -8.03
N THR A 223 1.91 -25.30 -8.79
CA THR A 223 1.95 -25.65 -10.22
C THR A 223 2.03 -27.18 -10.43
N GLY A 224 2.64 -27.91 -9.50
CA GLY A 224 2.67 -29.38 -9.50
C GLY A 224 1.31 -30.03 -9.20
N ALA A 225 0.46 -29.35 -8.44
CA ALA A 225 -0.88 -29.83 -8.10
C ALA A 225 -1.94 -29.56 -9.18
N MET A 226 -1.67 -28.65 -10.14
CA MET A 226 -2.58 -28.34 -11.26
C MET A 226 -2.28 -29.17 -12.54
N ILE A 227 -1.22 -29.95 -12.56
CA ILE A 227 -0.81 -30.77 -13.72
C ILE A 227 -1.00 -32.32 -13.43
N GLY A 228 -1.47 -32.67 -12.26
CA GLY A 228 -1.93 -33.99 -11.87
C GLY A 228 -3.44 -34.02 -11.75
#